data_2b68573e1cf2801c356e5bec4b1c6d5e
#
_entry.id   2b68573e1cf2801c356e5bec4b1c6d5e
#
_cell.length_a   1.000
_cell.length_b   1.000
_cell.length_c   1.000
_cell.angle_alpha   90.00
_cell.angle_beta   90.00
_cell.angle_gamma   90.00
#
_symmetry.space_group_name_H-M   'P 1'
#
loop_
_entity.id
_entity.type
_entity.pdbx_description
1 polymer ?
#
loop_
_entity_poly.entity_id
_entity_poly.type
_entity_poly.pdbx_seq_one_letter_code
_entity_poly.pdbx_strand_id
1 'polypeptide(L)'
;MLFRSVAAAAVLAGCRGLGRPLTAAPIVIFGAGSAGCGIADRLVRLLQREGLSEAEARQRIWAIDRHGLVLEGQAGVSEAALVHGRRAAEVAGFIRDADGIIPLLEVVRQVRPGVLIGTSTVAGAFSRPVIEALLAGIDRPLVLPLSNPTALAEATPADVLAWSDGRALVATGSPFPPVGDRLIGQCNNCFLFPGLGFAAVAVGARAISDGMIDAALEALAARIPAAADPEASLMPALTEVQVVSAAVAEAAALAAVAEGLATRATDAAGARRCLDAARWRPRY
;
A
#
# COMPACT_ATOMS: atom_id res chain seq x y z
N MET A 1 2.97 3.84 -11.65
CA MET A 1 3.16 2.40 -11.32
C MET A 1 3.75 2.17 -9.92
N LEU A 2 4.73 2.92 -9.43
CA LEU A 2 5.50 2.62 -8.21
C LEU A 2 4.87 3.10 -6.89
N PHE A 3 4.01 4.12 -6.89
CA PHE A 3 3.23 4.56 -5.71
C PHE A 3 2.43 3.40 -5.08
N ARG A 4 1.92 2.49 -5.91
CA ARG A 4 1.19 1.29 -5.51
C ARG A 4 2.00 0.38 -4.59
N SER A 5 3.30 0.23 -4.89
CA SER A 5 4.20 -0.63 -4.13
C SER A 5 4.63 0.00 -2.81
N VAL A 6 4.72 1.33 -2.73
CA VAL A 6 5.02 2.04 -1.47
C VAL A 6 3.85 1.88 -0.48
N ALA A 7 2.62 2.06 -0.95
CA ALA A 7 1.43 1.85 -0.12
C ALA A 7 1.34 0.39 0.37
N ALA A 8 1.60 -0.59 -0.51
CA ALA A 8 1.61 -2.00 -0.13
C ALA A 8 2.74 -2.33 0.88
N ALA A 9 3.92 -1.68 0.76
CA ALA A 9 5.00 -1.83 1.74
C ALA A 9 4.61 -1.27 3.12
N ALA A 10 3.90 -0.13 3.17
CA ALA A 10 3.37 0.43 4.42
C ALA A 10 2.36 -0.53 5.09
N VAL A 11 1.45 -1.11 4.30
CA VAL A 11 0.50 -2.12 4.81
C VAL A 11 1.22 -3.34 5.36
N LEU A 12 2.17 -3.89 4.61
CA LEU A 12 2.96 -5.06 5.02
C LEU A 12 3.74 -4.79 6.31
N ALA A 13 4.40 -3.64 6.41
CA ALA A 13 5.15 -3.24 7.59
C ALA A 13 4.24 -3.05 8.82
N GLY A 14 3.10 -2.37 8.66
CA GLY A 14 2.14 -2.19 9.73
C GLY A 14 1.56 -3.52 10.22
N CYS A 15 1.26 -4.46 9.32
CA CYS A 15 0.82 -5.80 9.70
C CYS A 15 1.90 -6.54 10.49
N ARG A 16 3.17 -6.47 10.06
CA ARG A 16 4.31 -7.09 10.77
C ARG A 16 4.50 -6.52 12.18
N GLY A 17 4.49 -5.20 12.33
CA GLY A 17 4.62 -4.54 13.64
C GLY A 17 3.49 -4.89 14.60
N LEU A 18 2.30 -5.14 14.08
CA LEU A 18 1.16 -5.62 14.87
C LEU A 18 1.19 -7.14 15.13
N GLY A 19 2.20 -7.87 14.65
CA GLY A 19 2.24 -9.33 14.73
C GLY A 19 1.06 -10.00 14.01
N ARG A 20 0.45 -9.34 13.04
CA ARG A 20 -0.75 -9.79 12.33
C ARG A 20 -0.39 -10.13 10.88
N PRO A 21 -0.63 -11.36 10.39
CA PRO A 21 -0.42 -11.69 8.98
C PRO A 21 -1.34 -10.85 8.09
N LEU A 22 -0.89 -10.51 6.89
CA LEU A 22 -1.67 -9.73 5.93
C LEU A 22 -2.99 -10.44 5.57
N THR A 23 -2.98 -11.77 5.63
CA THR A 23 -4.15 -12.63 5.38
C THR A 23 -5.23 -12.57 6.46
N ALA A 24 -4.95 -11.98 7.64
CA ALA A 24 -5.84 -12.06 8.81
C ALA A 24 -7.12 -11.22 8.70
N ALA A 25 -7.11 -10.15 7.91
CA ALA A 25 -8.24 -9.25 7.83
C ALA A 25 -8.47 -8.76 6.38
N PRO A 26 -9.74 -8.45 6.02
CA PRO A 26 -10.05 -7.83 4.74
C PRO A 26 -9.41 -6.45 4.60
N ILE A 27 -9.25 -6.02 3.36
CA ILE A 27 -8.69 -4.73 2.96
C ILE A 27 -9.74 -3.98 2.15
N VAL A 28 -10.10 -2.77 2.58
CA VAL A 28 -10.99 -1.89 1.82
C VAL A 28 -10.16 -0.83 1.11
N ILE A 29 -10.42 -0.65 -0.19
CA ILE A 29 -9.82 0.39 -1.02
C ILE A 29 -10.93 1.31 -1.52
N PHE A 30 -10.93 2.55 -1.04
CA PHE A 30 -11.86 3.59 -1.44
C PHE A 30 -11.24 4.48 -2.52
N GLY A 31 -11.73 4.34 -3.74
CA GLY A 31 -11.19 4.93 -4.95
C GLY A 31 -10.61 3.87 -5.88
N ALA A 32 -11.47 3.03 -6.50
CA ALA A 32 -11.07 1.97 -7.43
C ALA A 32 -10.67 2.50 -8.83
N GLY A 33 -9.98 3.63 -8.85
CA GLY A 33 -9.31 4.17 -10.03
C GLY A 33 -7.98 3.46 -10.30
N SER A 34 -7.18 4.01 -11.24
CA SER A 34 -5.88 3.45 -11.63
C SER A 34 -4.91 3.26 -10.44
N ALA A 35 -4.92 4.16 -9.45
CA ALA A 35 -4.07 4.03 -8.26
C ALA A 35 -4.57 2.91 -7.34
N GLY A 36 -5.86 2.93 -6.98
CA GLY A 36 -6.47 1.95 -6.08
C GLY A 36 -6.42 0.53 -6.62
N CYS A 37 -6.80 0.30 -7.88
CA CYS A 37 -6.69 -1.01 -8.51
C CYS A 37 -5.25 -1.54 -8.50
N GLY A 38 -4.29 -0.65 -8.77
CA GLY A 38 -2.91 -1.11 -8.76
C GLY A 38 -2.34 -1.36 -7.37
N ILE A 39 -2.85 -0.73 -6.30
CA ILE A 39 -2.55 -1.11 -4.92
C ILE A 39 -3.19 -2.48 -4.65
N ALA A 40 -4.45 -2.68 -5.04
CA ALA A 40 -5.16 -3.94 -4.93
C ALA A 40 -4.38 -5.10 -5.55
N ASP A 41 -3.95 -4.95 -6.81
CA ASP A 41 -3.16 -5.97 -7.51
C ASP A 41 -1.85 -6.29 -6.78
N ARG A 42 -1.17 -5.28 -6.23
CA ARG A 42 0.06 -5.49 -5.48
C ARG A 42 -0.18 -6.21 -4.16
N LEU A 43 -1.28 -5.89 -3.47
CA LEU A 43 -1.68 -6.59 -2.25
C LEU A 43 -2.14 -8.03 -2.53
N VAL A 44 -2.83 -8.29 -3.63
CA VAL A 44 -3.17 -9.65 -4.08
C VAL A 44 -1.90 -10.49 -4.24
N ARG A 45 -0.85 -9.95 -4.89
CA ARG A 45 0.43 -10.66 -5.03
C ARG A 45 1.11 -10.94 -3.68
N LEU A 46 1.06 -10.01 -2.74
CA LEU A 46 1.59 -10.24 -1.39
C LEU A 46 0.81 -11.33 -0.65
N LEU A 47 -0.52 -11.31 -0.74
CA LEU A 47 -1.39 -12.35 -0.17
C LEU A 47 -1.10 -13.74 -0.78
N GLN A 48 -0.86 -13.82 -2.09
CA GLN A 48 -0.44 -15.05 -2.75
C GLN A 48 0.91 -15.56 -2.23
N ARG A 49 1.87 -14.67 -1.97
CA ARG A 49 3.16 -15.03 -1.37
C ARG A 49 3.04 -15.52 0.08
N GLU A 50 1.98 -15.12 0.79
CA GLU A 50 1.60 -15.65 2.11
C GLU A 50 0.78 -16.96 2.00
N GLY A 51 0.63 -17.53 0.80
CA GLY A 51 0.06 -18.86 0.58
C GLY A 51 -1.40 -18.90 0.12
N LEU A 52 -2.05 -17.76 -0.10
CA LEU A 52 -3.40 -17.75 -0.67
C LEU A 52 -3.37 -18.03 -2.19
N SER A 53 -4.39 -18.70 -2.70
CA SER A 53 -4.66 -18.71 -4.14
C SER A 53 -5.02 -17.31 -4.62
N GLU A 54 -4.96 -17.06 -5.92
CA GLU A 54 -5.36 -15.75 -6.48
C GLU A 54 -6.82 -15.43 -6.15
N ALA A 55 -7.70 -16.39 -6.24
CA ALA A 55 -9.13 -16.21 -5.92
C ALA A 55 -9.34 -15.82 -4.46
N GLU A 56 -8.69 -16.52 -3.52
CA GLU A 56 -8.76 -16.18 -2.09
C GLU A 56 -8.14 -14.81 -1.79
N ALA A 57 -7.01 -14.48 -2.42
CA ALA A 57 -6.36 -13.19 -2.27
C ALA A 57 -7.26 -12.05 -2.77
N ARG A 58 -7.92 -12.22 -3.93
CA ARG A 58 -8.88 -11.23 -4.44
C ARG A 58 -10.09 -11.08 -3.52
N GLN A 59 -10.55 -12.15 -2.88
CA GLN A 59 -11.63 -12.09 -1.89
C GLN A 59 -11.27 -11.31 -0.62
N ARG A 60 -10.01 -11.03 -0.35
CA ARG A 60 -9.60 -10.13 0.74
C ARG A 60 -9.74 -8.65 0.38
N ILE A 61 -9.82 -8.31 -0.91
CA ILE A 61 -9.90 -6.93 -1.38
C ILE A 61 -11.36 -6.53 -1.61
N TRP A 62 -11.75 -5.38 -1.07
CA TRP A 62 -13.06 -4.76 -1.24
C TRP A 62 -12.86 -3.39 -1.87
N ALA A 63 -13.16 -3.30 -3.15
CA ALA A 63 -12.94 -2.09 -3.94
C ALA A 63 -14.21 -1.24 -4.01
N ILE A 64 -14.09 0.03 -3.74
CA ILE A 64 -15.19 1.01 -3.78
C ILE A 64 -14.79 2.12 -4.74
N ASP A 65 -15.68 2.50 -5.64
CA ASP A 65 -15.49 3.66 -6.50
C ASP A 65 -16.60 4.71 -6.31
N ARG A 66 -16.74 5.64 -7.26
CA ARG A 66 -17.82 6.66 -7.22
C ARG A 66 -19.23 6.05 -7.30
N HIS A 67 -19.37 4.81 -7.73
CA HIS A 67 -20.62 4.07 -7.80
C HIS A 67 -20.82 3.13 -6.60
N GLY A 68 -20.09 3.37 -5.50
CA GLY A 68 -20.09 2.53 -4.30
C GLY A 68 -19.24 1.28 -4.43
N LEU A 69 -19.59 0.24 -3.66
CA LEU A 69 -18.93 -1.06 -3.74
C LEU A 69 -19.00 -1.62 -5.15
N VAL A 70 -17.84 -1.98 -5.71
CA VAL A 70 -17.75 -2.55 -7.06
C VAL A 70 -18.37 -3.95 -7.07
N LEU A 71 -19.32 -4.16 -7.96
CA LEU A 71 -19.97 -5.46 -8.19
C LEU A 71 -19.54 -6.06 -9.53
N GLU A 72 -19.61 -7.38 -9.64
CA GLU A 72 -19.37 -8.09 -10.90
C GLU A 72 -20.31 -7.58 -11.99
N GLY A 73 -19.78 -7.29 -13.17
CA GLY A 73 -20.58 -6.83 -14.32
C GLY A 73 -21.19 -5.43 -14.18
N GLN A 74 -20.84 -4.66 -13.17
CA GLN A 74 -21.38 -3.32 -12.94
C GLN A 74 -21.05 -2.37 -14.10
N ALA A 75 -22.08 -1.77 -14.70
CA ALA A 75 -21.92 -0.81 -15.78
C ALA A 75 -21.21 0.48 -15.31
N GLY A 76 -20.40 1.07 -16.18
CA GLY A 76 -19.69 2.33 -15.90
C GLY A 76 -18.45 2.19 -15.01
N VAL A 77 -18.11 0.99 -14.59
CA VAL A 77 -16.89 0.66 -13.83
C VAL A 77 -15.80 0.18 -14.78
N SER A 78 -14.55 0.55 -14.53
CA SER A 78 -13.41 0.13 -15.37
C SER A 78 -13.15 -1.38 -15.26
N GLU A 79 -12.64 -2.01 -16.32
CA GLU A 79 -12.24 -3.43 -16.30
C GLU A 79 -11.28 -3.74 -15.15
N ALA A 80 -10.31 -2.85 -14.88
CA ALA A 80 -9.37 -3.01 -13.79
C ALA A 80 -10.04 -3.04 -12.40
N ALA A 81 -11.12 -2.30 -12.21
CA ALA A 81 -11.88 -2.33 -10.96
C ALA A 81 -12.83 -3.54 -10.90
N LEU A 82 -13.44 -3.94 -12.03
CA LEU A 82 -14.32 -5.12 -12.10
C LEU A 82 -13.61 -6.42 -11.69
N VAL A 83 -12.30 -6.51 -11.88
CA VAL A 83 -11.49 -7.65 -11.41
C VAL A 83 -11.59 -7.84 -9.89
N HIS A 84 -11.89 -6.78 -9.13
CA HIS A 84 -12.08 -6.78 -7.69
C HIS A 84 -13.57 -6.70 -7.30
N GLY A 85 -14.49 -6.87 -8.27
CA GLY A 85 -15.93 -6.83 -8.07
C GLY A 85 -16.43 -7.97 -7.19
N ARG A 86 -17.48 -7.70 -6.42
CA ARG A 86 -18.16 -8.67 -5.57
C ARG A 86 -19.41 -9.22 -6.26
N ARG A 87 -19.67 -10.50 -6.02
CA ARG A 87 -20.94 -11.09 -6.49
C ARG A 87 -22.10 -10.51 -5.72
N ALA A 88 -23.20 -10.23 -6.40
CA ALA A 88 -24.40 -9.67 -5.79
C ALA A 88 -24.92 -10.51 -4.61
N ALA A 89 -24.77 -11.83 -4.67
CA ALA A 89 -25.15 -12.75 -3.61
C ALA A 89 -24.34 -12.58 -2.31
N GLU A 90 -23.06 -12.18 -2.41
CA GLU A 90 -22.18 -11.95 -1.25
C GLU A 90 -22.61 -10.72 -0.44
N VAL A 91 -23.28 -9.77 -1.07
CA VAL A 91 -23.65 -8.48 -0.50
C VAL A 91 -25.16 -8.28 -0.44
N ALA A 92 -25.95 -9.36 -0.55
CA ALA A 92 -27.41 -9.28 -0.57
C ALA A 92 -28.01 -8.66 0.72
N GLY A 93 -27.30 -8.79 1.85
CA GLY A 93 -27.69 -8.21 3.14
C GLY A 93 -27.18 -6.79 3.40
N PHE A 94 -26.40 -6.20 2.46
CA PHE A 94 -25.84 -4.87 2.66
C PHE A 94 -26.89 -3.79 2.38
N ILE A 95 -26.91 -2.77 3.23
CA ILE A 95 -27.82 -1.63 3.08
C ILE A 95 -27.33 -0.76 1.91
N ARG A 96 -28.29 -0.40 1.04
CA ARG A 96 -28.08 0.52 -0.06
C ARG A 96 -28.65 1.89 0.29
N ASP A 97 -28.03 2.93 -0.20
CA ASP A 97 -28.55 4.29 -0.11
C ASP A 97 -29.74 4.52 -1.08
N ALA A 98 -30.24 5.75 -1.15
CA ALA A 98 -31.37 6.13 -2.00
C ALA A 98 -31.11 5.92 -3.50
N ASP A 99 -29.83 5.95 -3.91
CA ASP A 99 -29.39 5.73 -5.30
C ASP A 99 -29.11 4.24 -5.61
N GLY A 100 -29.36 3.34 -4.64
CA GLY A 100 -29.10 1.91 -4.77
C GLY A 100 -27.61 1.52 -4.60
N ILE A 101 -26.80 2.42 -4.10
CA ILE A 101 -25.35 2.28 -3.91
C ILE A 101 -25.05 1.68 -2.54
N ILE A 102 -24.07 0.78 -2.46
CA ILE A 102 -23.51 0.32 -1.17
C ILE A 102 -22.37 1.26 -0.77
N PRO A 103 -22.58 2.15 0.22
CA PRO A 103 -21.60 3.18 0.56
C PRO A 103 -20.44 2.64 1.42
N LEU A 104 -19.33 3.40 1.50
CA LEU A 104 -18.14 3.07 2.27
C LEU A 104 -18.47 2.65 3.73
N LEU A 105 -19.30 3.41 4.42
CA LEU A 105 -19.64 3.13 5.82
C LEU A 105 -20.29 1.75 5.99
N GLU A 106 -21.19 1.38 5.08
CA GLU A 106 -21.85 0.08 5.11
C GLU A 106 -20.82 -1.04 4.84
N VAL A 107 -19.96 -0.87 3.85
CA VAL A 107 -18.90 -1.85 3.57
C VAL A 107 -18.02 -2.05 4.79
N VAL A 108 -17.58 -0.97 5.44
CA VAL A 108 -16.73 -1.06 6.64
C VAL A 108 -17.44 -1.79 7.79
N ARG A 109 -18.74 -1.53 8.02
CA ARG A 109 -19.52 -2.18 9.07
C ARG A 109 -19.66 -3.69 8.85
N GLN A 110 -19.92 -4.10 7.61
CA GLN A 110 -20.18 -5.50 7.28
C GLN A 110 -18.87 -6.30 7.17
N VAL A 111 -17.86 -5.70 6.54
CA VAL A 111 -16.60 -6.37 6.20
C VAL A 111 -15.61 -6.38 7.38
N ARG A 112 -15.66 -5.37 8.25
CA ARG A 112 -14.74 -5.18 9.41
C ARG A 112 -13.27 -5.26 8.97
N PRO A 113 -12.81 -4.40 8.07
CA PRO A 113 -11.48 -4.51 7.49
C PRO A 113 -10.39 -4.15 8.50
N GLY A 114 -9.23 -4.77 8.36
CA GLY A 114 -8.02 -4.39 9.12
C GLY A 114 -7.24 -3.26 8.48
N VAL A 115 -7.51 -2.98 7.21
CA VAL A 115 -6.83 -1.96 6.41
C VAL A 115 -7.85 -1.17 5.61
N LEU A 116 -7.78 0.17 5.69
CA LEU A 116 -8.56 1.10 4.89
C LEU A 116 -7.61 2.01 4.11
N ILE A 117 -7.72 1.98 2.77
CA ILE A 117 -6.88 2.76 1.86
C ILE A 117 -7.75 3.71 1.06
N GLY A 118 -7.39 4.99 1.02
CA GLY A 118 -8.06 6.03 0.24
C GLY A 118 -7.24 6.49 -0.95
N THR A 119 -7.83 6.48 -2.13
CA THR A 119 -7.28 7.00 -3.39
C THR A 119 -8.38 7.65 -4.22
N SER A 120 -9.41 8.17 -3.54
CA SER A 120 -10.68 8.60 -4.12
C SER A 120 -10.72 10.07 -4.53
N THR A 121 -9.81 10.90 -3.99
CA THR A 121 -9.86 12.37 -4.08
C THR A 121 -11.12 13.00 -3.43
N VAL A 122 -11.85 12.24 -2.61
CA VAL A 122 -13.02 12.72 -1.89
C VAL A 122 -12.62 13.11 -0.47
N ALA A 123 -12.41 14.41 -0.27
CA ALA A 123 -11.99 14.97 1.01
C ALA A 123 -12.97 14.59 2.14
N GLY A 124 -12.45 14.17 3.29
CA GLY A 124 -13.25 13.84 4.47
C GLY A 124 -14.09 12.55 4.37
N ALA A 125 -13.90 11.73 3.32
CA ALA A 125 -14.63 10.48 3.14
C ALA A 125 -14.43 9.49 4.29
N PHE A 126 -13.25 9.49 4.91
CA PHE A 126 -12.98 8.71 6.14
C PHE A 126 -13.47 9.50 7.36
N SER A 127 -14.77 9.65 7.43
CA SER A 127 -15.43 10.39 8.51
C SER A 127 -15.34 9.65 9.85
N ARG A 128 -15.67 10.35 10.94
CA ARG A 128 -15.69 9.76 12.29
C ARG A 128 -16.51 8.46 12.37
N PRO A 129 -17.74 8.37 11.82
CA PRO A 129 -18.48 7.10 11.81
C PRO A 129 -17.78 5.94 11.08
N VAL A 130 -17.00 6.25 10.03
CA VAL A 130 -16.20 5.23 9.31
C VAL A 130 -15.06 4.71 10.19
N ILE A 131 -14.34 5.59 10.87
CA ILE A 131 -13.25 5.20 11.78
C ILE A 131 -13.79 4.43 13.00
N GLU A 132 -14.89 4.87 13.59
CA GLU A 132 -15.54 4.16 14.70
C GLU A 132 -16.02 2.76 14.27
N ALA A 133 -16.55 2.63 13.05
CA ALA A 133 -16.96 1.33 12.50
C ALA A 133 -15.75 0.39 12.25
N LEU A 134 -14.60 0.93 11.83
CA LEU A 134 -13.35 0.14 11.75
C LEU A 134 -12.96 -0.44 13.11
N LEU A 135 -12.97 0.40 14.14
CA LEU A 135 -12.59 0.01 15.50
C LEU A 135 -13.53 -1.02 16.15
N ALA A 136 -14.80 -1.05 15.73
CA ALA A 136 -15.72 -2.08 16.14
C ALA A 136 -15.35 -3.48 15.61
N GLY A 137 -14.56 -3.54 14.55
CA GLY A 137 -14.10 -4.78 13.93
C GLY A 137 -12.67 -5.19 14.28
N ILE A 138 -11.80 -4.22 14.57
CA ILE A 138 -10.38 -4.47 14.82
C ILE A 138 -9.81 -3.38 15.73
N ASP A 139 -9.02 -3.79 16.71
CA ASP A 139 -8.49 -2.86 17.72
C ASP A 139 -7.52 -1.83 17.12
N ARG A 140 -6.60 -2.26 16.26
CA ARG A 140 -5.57 -1.40 15.64
C ARG A 140 -5.64 -1.48 14.11
N PRO A 141 -6.50 -0.67 13.45
CA PRO A 141 -6.58 -0.62 12.00
C PRO A 141 -5.41 0.15 11.39
N LEU A 142 -5.06 -0.20 10.13
CA LEU A 142 -4.22 0.63 9.28
C LEU A 142 -5.13 1.54 8.44
N VAL A 143 -4.89 2.85 8.50
CA VAL A 143 -5.67 3.85 7.76
C VAL A 143 -4.74 4.69 6.90
N LEU A 144 -4.87 4.58 5.60
CA LEU A 144 -4.00 5.23 4.62
C LEU A 144 -4.80 6.18 3.71
N PRO A 145 -5.06 7.45 4.12
CA PRO A 145 -5.63 8.47 3.24
C PRO A 145 -4.55 8.98 2.28
N LEU A 146 -4.52 8.42 1.06
CA LEU A 146 -3.41 8.62 0.12
C LEU A 146 -3.69 9.64 -0.98
N SER A 147 -4.88 10.25 -1.02
CA SER A 147 -5.20 11.26 -2.02
C SER A 147 -4.36 12.53 -1.89
N ASN A 148 -3.99 13.09 -3.03
CA ASN A 148 -3.20 14.31 -3.16
C ASN A 148 -3.98 15.36 -3.98
N PRO A 149 -3.79 16.66 -3.71
CA PRO A 149 -3.04 17.26 -2.61
C PRO A 149 -3.74 17.09 -1.25
N THR A 150 -3.13 17.62 -0.18
CA THR A 150 -3.64 17.55 1.22
C THR A 150 -5.12 17.89 1.34
N ALA A 151 -5.60 18.88 0.58
CA ALA A 151 -7.01 19.30 0.58
C ALA A 151 -7.99 18.22 0.05
N LEU A 152 -7.49 17.19 -0.63
CA LEU A 152 -8.28 16.07 -1.16
C LEU A 152 -8.09 14.79 -0.36
N ALA A 153 -7.33 14.83 0.73
CA ALA A 153 -7.14 13.67 1.59
C ALA A 153 -8.47 13.19 2.20
N GLU A 154 -8.68 11.90 2.22
CA GLU A 154 -9.91 11.30 2.76
C GLU A 154 -10.12 11.56 4.25
N ALA A 155 -9.04 11.80 5.00
CA ALA A 155 -9.04 12.31 6.37
C ALA A 155 -7.70 12.95 6.69
N THR A 156 -7.65 13.79 7.73
CA THR A 156 -6.39 14.23 8.31
C THR A 156 -5.88 13.18 9.30
N PRO A 157 -4.55 13.03 9.49
CA PRO A 157 -4.02 12.15 10.53
C PRO A 157 -4.50 12.53 11.93
N ALA A 158 -4.65 13.83 12.20
CA ALA A 158 -5.13 14.32 13.49
C ALA A 158 -6.55 13.81 13.78
N ASP A 159 -7.45 13.86 12.80
CA ASP A 159 -8.81 13.36 12.93
C ASP A 159 -8.83 11.85 13.12
N VAL A 160 -8.09 11.10 12.30
CA VAL A 160 -8.02 9.62 12.40
C VAL A 160 -7.51 9.19 13.78
N LEU A 161 -6.45 9.82 14.27
CA LEU A 161 -5.87 9.51 15.59
C LEU A 161 -6.83 9.93 16.73
N ALA A 162 -7.47 11.08 16.63
CA ALA A 162 -8.45 11.53 17.62
C ALA A 162 -9.68 10.57 17.68
N TRP A 163 -10.23 10.18 16.53
CA TRP A 163 -11.40 9.30 16.47
C TRP A 163 -11.09 7.84 16.80
N SER A 164 -9.82 7.45 16.73
CA SER A 164 -9.35 6.10 17.07
C SER A 164 -8.73 5.99 18.47
N ASP A 165 -8.76 7.04 19.28
CA ASP A 165 -8.05 7.10 20.57
C ASP A 165 -6.57 6.73 20.43
N GLY A 166 -5.93 7.19 19.34
CA GLY A 166 -4.55 6.90 19.02
C GLY A 166 -4.25 5.46 18.54
N ARG A 167 -5.27 4.60 18.41
CA ARG A 167 -5.07 3.17 18.08
C ARG A 167 -4.73 2.91 16.61
N ALA A 168 -5.19 3.74 15.69
CA ALA A 168 -4.91 3.55 14.27
C ALA A 168 -3.43 3.79 13.94
N LEU A 169 -2.89 2.98 13.01
CA LEU A 169 -1.63 3.27 12.34
C LEU A 169 -1.94 4.06 11.07
N VAL A 170 -1.29 5.23 10.91
CA VAL A 170 -1.63 6.17 9.83
C VAL A 170 -0.42 6.48 8.97
N ALA A 171 -0.61 6.44 7.64
CA ALA A 171 0.31 7.03 6.66
C ALA A 171 -0.49 7.76 5.58
N THR A 172 0.08 8.81 5.00
CA THR A 172 -0.63 9.71 4.08
C THR A 172 0.05 9.82 2.72
N GLY A 173 -0.68 10.26 1.70
CA GLY A 173 -0.09 10.55 0.38
C GLY A 173 0.63 11.89 0.32
N SER A 174 0.11 12.90 1.03
CA SER A 174 0.68 14.24 1.16
C SER A 174 1.40 14.41 2.50
N PRO A 175 2.35 15.35 2.64
CA PRO A 175 2.98 15.62 3.92
C PRO A 175 1.99 16.24 4.91
N PHE A 176 2.02 15.77 6.16
CA PHE A 176 1.29 16.33 7.29
C PHE A 176 2.24 16.58 8.45
N PRO A 177 1.95 17.57 9.30
CA PRO A 177 2.71 17.77 10.53
C PRO A 177 2.55 16.58 11.49
N PRO A 178 3.48 16.40 12.43
CA PRO A 178 3.30 15.43 13.52
C PRO A 178 2.01 15.70 14.30
N VAL A 179 1.44 14.65 14.87
CA VAL A 179 0.29 14.73 15.78
C VAL A 179 0.78 14.36 17.18
N GLY A 180 0.94 15.35 18.06
CA GLY A 180 1.69 15.17 19.29
C GLY A 180 3.12 14.72 18.99
N ASP A 181 3.56 13.64 19.60
CA ASP A 181 4.90 13.06 19.38
C ASP A 181 4.93 12.06 18.20
N ARG A 182 3.79 11.77 17.56
CA ARG A 182 3.73 10.83 16.44
C ARG A 182 4.11 11.49 15.12
N LEU A 183 5.16 11.01 14.51
CA LEU A 183 5.54 11.36 13.14
C LEU A 183 4.59 10.68 12.15
N ILE A 184 4.05 11.45 11.22
CA ILE A 184 3.16 10.95 10.18
C ILE A 184 3.98 10.56 8.95
N GLY A 185 3.97 9.28 8.63
CA GLY A 185 4.66 8.75 7.47
C GLY A 185 4.00 9.18 6.16
N GLN A 186 4.81 9.62 5.20
CA GLN A 186 4.34 9.92 3.85
C GLN A 186 4.65 8.77 2.89
N CYS A 187 3.64 8.17 2.29
CA CYS A 187 3.78 7.23 1.18
C CYS A 187 4.27 7.97 -0.07
N ASN A 188 5.56 8.02 -0.28
CA ASN A 188 6.20 8.74 -1.37
C ASN A 188 7.06 7.82 -2.23
N ASN A 189 6.99 8.00 -3.55
CA ASN A 189 7.76 7.21 -4.51
C ASN A 189 9.27 7.33 -4.35
N CYS A 190 9.77 8.37 -3.70
CA CYS A 190 11.20 8.57 -3.46
C CYS A 190 11.85 7.43 -2.66
N PHE A 191 11.08 6.65 -1.92
CA PHE A 191 11.60 5.50 -1.17
C PHE A 191 11.80 4.25 -2.03
N LEU A 192 11.13 4.14 -3.18
CA LEU A 192 11.21 2.93 -4.01
C LEU A 192 11.81 3.20 -5.40
N PHE A 193 11.33 4.23 -6.09
CA PHE A 193 11.66 4.45 -7.50
C PHE A 193 13.15 4.65 -7.76
N PRO A 194 13.87 5.52 -7.01
CA PRO A 194 15.28 5.75 -7.28
C PRO A 194 16.11 4.47 -7.14
N GLY A 195 15.87 3.68 -6.08
CA GLY A 195 16.58 2.43 -5.84
C GLY A 195 16.30 1.38 -6.91
N LEU A 196 15.03 1.18 -7.28
CA LEU A 196 14.64 0.20 -8.30
C LEU A 196 15.19 0.58 -9.69
N GLY A 197 15.05 1.85 -10.08
CA GLY A 197 15.59 2.35 -11.35
C GLY A 197 17.10 2.27 -11.41
N PHE A 198 17.78 2.66 -10.33
CA PHE A 198 19.23 2.54 -10.22
C PHE A 198 19.69 1.09 -10.33
N ALA A 199 19.04 0.15 -9.65
CA ALA A 199 19.34 -1.27 -9.77
C ALA A 199 19.25 -1.75 -11.23
N ALA A 200 18.14 -1.45 -11.90
CA ALA A 200 17.90 -1.88 -13.28
C ALA A 200 19.00 -1.37 -14.21
N VAL A 201 19.41 -0.11 -14.08
CA VAL A 201 20.49 0.49 -14.88
C VAL A 201 21.85 -0.10 -14.52
N ALA A 202 22.17 -0.24 -13.25
CA ALA A 202 23.48 -0.71 -12.78
C ALA A 202 23.78 -2.14 -13.28
N VAL A 203 22.83 -3.07 -13.11
CA VAL A 203 23.01 -4.46 -13.56
C VAL A 203 22.65 -4.69 -15.02
N GLY A 204 22.20 -3.65 -15.75
CA GLY A 204 21.76 -3.76 -17.13
C GLY A 204 20.56 -4.69 -17.29
N ALA A 205 19.56 -4.57 -16.44
CA ALA A 205 18.37 -5.41 -16.50
C ALA A 205 17.60 -5.17 -17.82
N ARG A 206 17.21 -6.26 -18.50
CA ARG A 206 16.45 -6.19 -19.76
C ARG A 206 15.03 -5.67 -19.58
N ALA A 207 14.46 -5.85 -18.37
CA ALA A 207 13.15 -5.36 -17.98
C ALA A 207 13.11 -5.21 -16.45
N ILE A 208 12.18 -4.40 -15.96
CA ILE A 208 11.81 -4.39 -14.52
C ILE A 208 10.66 -5.38 -14.35
N SER A 209 10.98 -6.53 -13.77
CA SER A 209 10.00 -7.59 -13.50
C SER A 209 9.18 -7.33 -12.25
N ASP A 210 8.09 -8.08 -12.11
CA ASP A 210 7.32 -8.10 -10.87
C ASP A 210 8.16 -8.62 -9.69
N GLY A 211 9.05 -9.60 -9.90
CA GLY A 211 9.95 -10.09 -8.85
C GLY A 211 10.92 -9.03 -8.36
N MET A 212 11.50 -8.21 -9.25
CA MET A 212 12.31 -7.05 -8.87
C MET A 212 11.51 -6.05 -8.03
N ILE A 213 10.25 -5.78 -8.42
CA ILE A 213 9.37 -4.85 -7.68
C ILE A 213 9.01 -5.44 -6.31
N ASP A 214 8.70 -6.72 -6.24
CA ASP A 214 8.37 -7.41 -4.98
C ASP A 214 9.56 -7.42 -4.02
N ALA A 215 10.77 -7.68 -4.51
CA ALA A 215 12.00 -7.60 -3.71
C ALA A 215 12.28 -6.18 -3.20
N ALA A 216 12.07 -5.18 -4.05
CA ALA A 216 12.17 -3.77 -3.68
C ALA A 216 11.15 -3.37 -2.60
N LEU A 217 9.90 -3.83 -2.73
CA LEU A 217 8.83 -3.60 -1.76
C LEU A 217 9.17 -4.22 -0.40
N GLU A 218 9.63 -5.45 -0.39
CA GLU A 218 10.05 -6.15 0.84
C GLU A 218 11.22 -5.44 1.53
N ALA A 219 12.21 -4.99 0.75
CA ALA A 219 13.34 -4.23 1.27
C ALA A 219 12.90 -2.89 1.89
N LEU A 220 11.92 -2.22 1.28
CA LEU A 220 11.31 -1.01 1.85
C LEU A 220 10.53 -1.36 3.13
N ALA A 221 9.66 -2.36 3.10
CA ALA A 221 8.84 -2.76 4.26
C ALA A 221 9.69 -3.09 5.48
N ALA A 222 10.84 -3.76 5.28
CA ALA A 222 11.80 -4.07 6.35
C ALA A 222 12.51 -2.83 6.93
N ARG A 223 12.44 -1.67 6.27
CA ARG A 223 13.03 -0.40 6.72
C ARG A 223 12.00 0.57 7.29
N ILE A 224 10.72 0.25 7.24
CA ILE A 224 9.65 1.04 7.84
C ILE A 224 9.69 0.84 9.35
N PRO A 225 9.82 1.92 10.15
CA PRO A 225 9.93 1.80 11.61
C PRO A 225 8.77 1.03 12.25
N ALA A 226 7.56 1.20 11.77
CA ALA A 226 6.37 0.50 12.26
C ALA A 226 6.44 -1.03 12.12
N ALA A 227 7.36 -1.58 11.32
CA ALA A 227 7.54 -3.03 11.24
C ALA A 227 8.10 -3.67 12.51
N ALA A 228 8.83 -2.88 13.31
CA ALA A 228 9.41 -3.31 14.59
C ALA A 228 8.65 -2.74 15.79
N ASP A 229 8.11 -1.54 15.66
CA ASP A 229 7.36 -0.84 16.72
C ASP A 229 6.08 -0.21 16.11
N PRO A 230 4.89 -0.73 16.41
CA PRO A 230 3.65 -0.22 15.86
C PRO A 230 3.27 1.19 16.31
N GLU A 231 3.97 1.77 17.28
CA GLU A 231 3.82 3.19 17.65
C GLU A 231 4.67 4.12 16.77
N ALA A 232 5.65 3.57 16.06
CA ALA A 232 6.51 4.33 15.16
C ALA A 232 5.81 4.63 13.82
N SER A 233 6.45 5.48 13.01
CA SER A 233 5.94 5.91 11.70
C SER A 233 5.79 4.73 10.73
N LEU A 234 4.69 4.73 9.96
CA LEU A 234 4.43 3.79 8.84
C LEU A 234 5.27 4.07 7.59
N MET A 235 6.17 5.01 7.62
CA MET A 235 7.17 5.25 6.56
C MET A 235 8.47 5.74 7.18
N PRO A 236 9.62 5.49 6.54
CA PRO A 236 10.89 6.07 6.98
C PRO A 236 10.85 7.60 6.88
N ALA A 237 11.72 8.29 7.60
CA ALA A 237 11.91 9.72 7.44
C ALA A 237 12.50 10.04 6.06
N LEU A 238 12.17 11.20 5.48
CA LEU A 238 12.71 11.61 4.18
C LEU A 238 14.25 11.76 4.19
N THR A 239 14.83 12.03 5.35
CA THR A 239 16.28 12.06 5.57
C THR A 239 16.94 10.70 5.36
N GLU A 240 16.19 9.60 5.46
CA GLU A 240 16.68 8.22 5.30
C GLU A 240 16.57 7.71 3.86
N VAL A 241 16.06 8.52 2.95
CA VAL A 241 15.78 8.12 1.56
C VAL A 241 16.98 7.47 0.87
N GLN A 242 18.20 7.94 1.14
CA GLN A 242 19.41 7.37 0.53
C GLN A 242 19.72 5.95 1.03
N VAL A 243 19.56 5.73 2.34
CA VAL A 243 19.80 4.42 2.98
C VAL A 243 18.74 3.42 2.51
N VAL A 244 17.49 3.85 2.48
CA VAL A 244 16.36 3.04 1.99
C VAL A 244 16.53 2.70 0.53
N SER A 245 16.84 3.71 -0.33
CA SER A 245 17.10 3.50 -1.76
C SER A 245 18.25 2.52 -2.02
N ALA A 246 19.32 2.53 -1.20
CA ALA A 246 20.42 1.59 -1.35
C ALA A 246 19.97 0.15 -1.07
N ALA A 247 19.17 -0.07 -0.02
CA ALA A 247 18.62 -1.40 0.29
C ALA A 247 17.64 -1.89 -0.78
N VAL A 248 16.78 -1.01 -1.26
CA VAL A 248 15.85 -1.28 -2.38
C VAL A 248 16.62 -1.65 -3.64
N ALA A 249 17.70 -0.90 -3.96
CA ALA A 249 18.53 -1.18 -5.13
C ALA A 249 19.21 -2.54 -5.03
N GLU A 250 19.78 -2.88 -3.89
CA GLU A 250 20.41 -4.19 -3.69
C GLU A 250 19.41 -5.32 -3.90
N ALA A 251 18.25 -5.25 -3.23
CA ALA A 251 17.22 -6.29 -3.35
C ALA A 251 16.72 -6.46 -4.78
N ALA A 252 16.46 -5.36 -5.49
CA ALA A 252 16.03 -5.39 -6.88
C ALA A 252 17.11 -5.93 -7.82
N ALA A 253 18.39 -5.58 -7.62
CA ALA A 253 19.50 -6.09 -8.42
C ALA A 253 19.70 -7.59 -8.23
N LEU A 254 19.60 -8.09 -7.00
CA LEU A 254 19.67 -9.52 -6.70
C LEU A 254 18.51 -10.29 -7.35
N ALA A 255 17.30 -9.75 -7.32
CA ALA A 255 16.15 -10.34 -7.99
C ALA A 255 16.37 -10.38 -9.52
N ALA A 256 16.89 -9.32 -10.13
CA ALA A 256 17.21 -9.28 -11.56
C ALA A 256 18.22 -10.37 -11.96
N VAL A 257 19.22 -10.63 -11.12
CA VAL A 257 20.19 -11.73 -11.34
C VAL A 257 19.50 -13.10 -11.20
N ALA A 258 18.73 -13.30 -10.15
CA ALA A 258 18.04 -14.57 -9.91
C ALA A 258 17.07 -14.95 -11.03
N GLU A 259 16.45 -13.95 -11.68
CA GLU A 259 15.54 -14.11 -12.81
C GLU A 259 16.26 -14.15 -14.18
N GLY A 260 17.59 -14.04 -14.21
CA GLY A 260 18.36 -14.04 -15.46
C GLY A 260 18.14 -12.78 -16.31
N LEU A 261 17.63 -11.70 -15.72
CA LEU A 261 17.37 -10.42 -16.40
C LEU A 261 18.61 -9.52 -16.47
N ALA A 262 19.53 -9.64 -15.51
CA ALA A 262 20.75 -8.86 -15.46
C ALA A 262 21.71 -9.25 -16.59
N THR A 263 22.27 -8.26 -17.30
CA THR A 263 23.25 -8.49 -18.38
C THR A 263 24.69 -8.21 -17.95
N ARG A 264 24.89 -7.49 -16.84
CA ARG A 264 26.21 -7.08 -16.33
C ARG A 264 26.63 -7.83 -15.06
N ALA A 265 25.76 -8.69 -14.52
CA ALA A 265 26.02 -9.49 -13.36
C ALA A 265 25.37 -10.88 -13.50
N THR A 266 26.08 -11.91 -13.09
CA THR A 266 25.64 -13.31 -13.13
C THR A 266 25.40 -13.90 -11.74
N ASP A 267 25.84 -13.20 -10.70
CA ASP A 267 25.73 -13.60 -9.31
C ASP A 267 25.52 -12.39 -8.37
N ALA A 268 25.26 -12.67 -7.11
CA ALA A 268 25.03 -11.65 -6.09
C ALA A 268 26.24 -10.72 -5.88
N ALA A 269 27.46 -11.25 -5.94
CA ALA A 269 28.69 -10.47 -5.77
C ALA A 269 28.88 -9.52 -6.97
N GLY A 270 28.60 -9.99 -8.19
CA GLY A 270 28.59 -9.18 -9.41
C GLY A 270 27.57 -8.05 -9.34
N ALA A 271 26.34 -8.34 -8.86
CA ALA A 271 25.31 -7.32 -8.70
C ALA A 271 25.77 -6.19 -7.77
N ARG A 272 26.34 -6.54 -6.60
CA ARG A 272 26.86 -5.55 -5.64
C ARG A 272 28.01 -4.72 -6.26
N ARG A 273 28.95 -5.35 -6.98
CA ARG A 273 30.01 -4.62 -7.71
C ARG A 273 29.44 -3.66 -8.73
N CYS A 274 28.42 -4.05 -9.47
CA CYS A 274 27.76 -3.17 -10.44
C CYS A 274 27.11 -1.94 -9.76
N LEU A 275 26.43 -2.15 -8.62
CA LEU A 275 25.84 -1.06 -7.83
C LEU A 275 26.92 -0.12 -7.30
N ASP A 276 28.01 -0.64 -6.74
CA ASP A 276 29.11 0.18 -6.21
C ASP A 276 29.81 0.99 -7.30
N ALA A 277 30.06 0.39 -8.45
CA ALA A 277 30.69 1.04 -9.60
C ALA A 277 29.81 2.13 -10.21
N ALA A 278 28.47 1.93 -10.24
CA ALA A 278 27.53 2.89 -10.77
C ALA A 278 27.17 4.02 -9.80
N ARG A 279 27.47 3.86 -8.49
CA ARG A 279 27.15 4.86 -7.47
C ARG A 279 27.95 6.12 -7.66
N TRP A 280 27.26 7.20 -8.02
CA TRP A 280 27.89 8.52 -8.08
C TRP A 280 28.28 8.98 -6.67
N ARG A 281 29.51 9.46 -6.52
CA ARG A 281 30.04 10.09 -5.30
C ARG A 281 30.53 11.48 -5.66
N PRO A 282 30.08 12.55 -4.99
CA PRO A 282 30.62 13.89 -5.22
C PRO A 282 32.13 13.89 -4.91
N ARG A 283 32.92 14.39 -5.85
CA ARG A 283 34.35 14.63 -5.65
C ARG A 283 34.56 16.10 -5.93
N TYR A 284 34.97 16.85 -4.95
CA TYR A 284 35.33 18.26 -5.04
C TYR A 284 36.84 18.39 -4.98
#